data_4e54c9654368a52d4c0d91e6fa998a01
#
_entry.id   4e54c9654368a52d4c0d91e6fa998a01
#
_cell.length_a   1.000
_cell.length_b   1.000
_cell.length_c   1.000
_cell.angle_alpha   90.00
_cell.angle_beta   90.00
_cell.angle_gamma   90.00
#
_symmetry.space_group_name_H-M   'P 1'
#
loop_
_entity.id
_entity.type
_entity.pdbx_description
1 polymer ?
#
loop_
_entity_poly.entity_id
_entity_poly.type
_entity_poly.pdbx_seq_one_letter_code
_entity_poly.pdbx_strand_id
1 'polypeptide(L)'
;MVKPTIQKQDSVKMYKLRKTLEELSDKSGRGTELISLYVPPKKALHEVINGLRNEQGTADNIKSDLTRTHVVDALSRVIQRLKLYKNAPDNGLVVFCGALPAEGGGPIGSEVIKLYEIEPPKELQTFLYRCDDHFHVDLLKDMLKDDNMIGFLAIDAKDAGWGLLHGDKLEV
;
A
#
# COMPACT_ATOMS: atom_id res chain seq x y z
N MET A 1 35.08 11.96 1.50
CA MET A 1 34.53 10.87 0.65
C MET A 1 33.57 10.05 1.51
N VAL A 2 32.28 10.36 1.47
CA VAL A 2 31.25 9.62 2.20
C VAL A 2 30.82 8.45 1.33
N LYS A 3 31.14 7.22 1.74
CA LYS A 3 30.63 6.02 1.07
C LYS A 3 29.14 5.91 1.38
N PRO A 4 28.24 5.81 0.40
CA PRO A 4 26.85 5.46 0.66
C PRO A 4 26.81 3.99 1.09
N THR A 5 26.67 3.76 2.38
CA THR A 5 26.35 2.44 2.90
C THR A 5 24.88 2.18 2.58
N ILE A 6 24.60 1.64 1.42
CA ILE A 6 23.30 1.04 1.12
C ILE A 6 23.18 -0.15 2.06
N GLN A 7 22.38 0.00 3.09
CA GLN A 7 22.19 -1.07 4.06
C GLN A 7 21.46 -2.21 3.34
N LYS A 8 22.12 -3.36 3.29
CA LYS A 8 21.62 -4.61 2.68
C LYS A 8 20.22 -5.00 3.22
N GLN A 9 19.86 -4.50 4.40
CA GLN A 9 18.57 -4.68 5.06
C GLN A 9 17.44 -3.88 4.37
N ASP A 10 17.73 -2.72 3.80
CA ASP A 10 16.71 -1.89 3.15
C ASP A 10 16.32 -2.47 1.78
N SER A 11 17.26 -3.03 1.04
CA SER A 11 16.98 -3.65 -0.26
C SER A 11 16.06 -4.89 -0.14
N VAL A 12 16.22 -5.69 0.91
CA VAL A 12 15.35 -6.86 1.16
C VAL A 12 13.94 -6.43 1.57
N LYS A 13 13.82 -5.38 2.40
CA LYS A 13 12.51 -4.82 2.77
C LYS A 13 11.78 -4.25 1.55
N MET A 14 12.49 -3.50 0.71
CA MET A 14 11.95 -2.93 -0.52
C MET A 14 11.51 -4.00 -1.51
N TYR A 15 12.30 -5.07 -1.67
CA TYR A 15 11.92 -6.22 -2.51
C TYR A 15 10.64 -6.90 -1.99
N LYS A 16 10.57 -7.19 -0.69
CA LYS A 16 9.39 -7.80 -0.07
C LYS A 16 8.15 -6.91 -0.24
N LEU A 17 8.32 -5.60 -0.03
CA LEU A 17 7.23 -4.64 -0.20
C LEU A 17 6.74 -4.63 -1.66
N ARG A 18 7.65 -4.58 -2.64
CA ARG A 18 7.30 -4.63 -4.07
C ARG A 18 6.49 -5.89 -4.39
N LYS A 19 6.96 -7.05 -3.94
CA LYS A 19 6.25 -8.32 -4.13
C LYS A 19 4.86 -8.32 -3.48
N THR A 20 4.74 -7.81 -2.26
CA THR A 20 3.43 -7.67 -1.58
C THR A 20 2.49 -6.76 -2.37
N LEU A 21 2.98 -5.62 -2.91
CA LEU A 21 2.16 -4.71 -3.70
C LEU A 21 1.73 -5.31 -5.05
N GLU A 22 2.57 -6.12 -5.68
CA GLU A 22 2.19 -6.90 -6.86
C GLU A 22 1.06 -7.87 -6.52
N GLU A 23 1.22 -8.66 -5.46
CA GLU A 23 0.19 -9.59 -4.99
C GLU A 23 -1.14 -8.88 -4.64
N LEU A 24 -1.08 -7.70 -4.01
CA LEU A 24 -2.27 -6.92 -3.66
C LEU A 24 -2.94 -6.29 -4.88
N SER A 25 -2.15 -5.88 -5.87
CA SER A 25 -2.64 -5.31 -7.13
C SER A 25 -3.47 -6.30 -7.95
N ASP A 26 -3.17 -7.60 -7.84
CA ASP A 26 -3.88 -8.66 -8.56
C ASP A 26 -5.16 -9.13 -7.82
N LYS A 27 -5.40 -8.63 -6.60
CA LYS A 27 -6.57 -9.01 -5.82
C LYS A 27 -7.75 -8.12 -6.18
N SER A 28 -8.90 -8.75 -6.38
CA SER A 28 -10.17 -8.07 -6.59
C SER A 28 -11.24 -8.63 -5.68
N GLY A 29 -12.12 -7.74 -5.22
CA GLY A 29 -13.35 -8.07 -4.52
C GLY A 29 -14.51 -8.26 -5.51
N ARG A 30 -15.64 -8.73 -5.00
CA ARG A 30 -16.87 -8.85 -5.81
C ARG A 30 -17.65 -7.56 -5.89
N GLY A 31 -17.39 -6.63 -4.97
CA GLY A 31 -17.97 -5.32 -4.86
C GLY A 31 -17.01 -4.35 -4.20
N THR A 32 -17.49 -3.21 -3.76
CA THR A 32 -16.69 -2.18 -3.08
C THR A 32 -16.37 -2.57 -1.63
N GLU A 33 -15.72 -3.72 -1.45
CA GLU A 33 -15.47 -4.34 -0.14
C GLU A 33 -13.99 -4.38 0.25
N LEU A 34 -13.11 -3.80 -0.59
CA LEU A 34 -11.69 -3.69 -0.33
C LEU A 34 -11.32 -2.28 0.12
N ILE A 35 -10.86 -2.17 1.36
CA ILE A 35 -10.49 -0.90 1.99
C ILE A 35 -9.02 -0.61 1.74
N SER A 36 -8.73 0.58 1.24
CA SER A 36 -7.40 1.18 1.17
C SER A 36 -7.34 2.41 2.06
N LEU A 37 -6.53 2.36 3.10
CA LEU A 37 -6.37 3.43 4.08
C LEU A 37 -4.90 3.85 4.16
N TYR A 38 -4.64 5.13 3.92
CA TYR A 38 -3.33 5.77 4.03
C TYR A 38 -3.40 6.86 5.09
N VAL A 39 -2.60 6.73 6.14
CA VAL A 39 -2.62 7.65 7.29
C VAL A 39 -1.24 8.31 7.41
N PRO A 40 -1.13 9.62 7.11
CA PRO A 40 0.10 10.38 7.34
C PRO A 40 0.50 10.42 8.82
N PRO A 41 1.81 10.59 9.15
CA PRO A 41 2.28 10.56 10.54
C PRO A 41 1.67 11.67 11.41
N LYS A 42 1.32 12.81 10.81
CA LYS A 42 0.73 13.96 11.52
C LYS A 42 -0.79 13.85 11.71
N LYS A 43 -1.43 12.87 11.09
CA LYS A 43 -2.88 12.67 11.22
C LYS A 43 -3.21 11.97 12.53
N ALA A 44 -4.09 12.58 13.32
CA ALA A 44 -4.54 12.02 14.59
C ALA A 44 -5.35 10.73 14.37
N LEU A 45 -4.87 9.61 14.91
CA LEU A 45 -5.50 8.29 14.72
C LEU A 45 -6.92 8.22 15.28
N HIS A 46 -7.22 8.96 16.35
CA HIS A 46 -8.58 9.01 16.91
C HIS A 46 -9.60 9.64 15.93
N GLU A 47 -9.19 10.65 15.14
CA GLU A 47 -10.02 11.23 14.09
C GLU A 47 -10.28 10.22 12.96
N VAL A 48 -9.24 9.49 12.57
CA VAL A 48 -9.37 8.42 11.55
C VAL A 48 -10.33 7.34 12.04
N ILE A 49 -10.16 6.86 13.28
CA ILE A 49 -11.04 5.85 13.88
C ILE A 49 -12.48 6.34 13.95
N ASN A 50 -12.72 7.59 14.31
CA ASN A 50 -14.07 8.16 14.35
C ASN A 50 -14.68 8.27 12.94
N GLY A 51 -13.89 8.67 11.93
CA GLY A 51 -14.30 8.65 10.53
C GLY A 51 -14.74 7.24 10.10
N LEU A 52 -13.91 6.22 10.37
CA LEU A 52 -14.22 4.83 10.01
C LEU A 52 -15.47 4.29 10.73
N ARG A 53 -15.73 4.72 11.97
CA ARG A 53 -16.98 4.37 12.68
C ARG A 53 -18.20 5.00 12.03
N ASN A 54 -18.09 6.23 11.55
CA ASN A 54 -19.17 6.87 10.82
C ASN A 54 -19.45 6.13 9.51
N GLU A 55 -18.41 5.75 8.76
CA GLU A 55 -18.54 4.90 7.57
C GLU A 55 -19.23 3.56 7.89
N GLN A 56 -18.84 2.94 8.99
CA GLN A 56 -19.47 1.69 9.45
C GLN A 56 -20.97 1.90 9.76
N GLY A 57 -21.35 3.03 10.36
CA GLY A 57 -22.75 3.38 10.63
C GLY A 57 -23.56 3.65 9.37
N THR A 58 -22.92 4.03 8.24
CA THR A 58 -23.60 4.25 6.96
C THR A 58 -23.64 3.00 6.08
N ALA A 59 -22.96 1.93 6.47
CA ALA A 59 -22.91 0.68 5.72
C ALA A 59 -24.30 0.01 5.54
N ASP A 60 -25.27 0.34 6.38
CA ASP A 60 -26.66 -0.13 6.24
C ASP A 60 -27.33 0.29 4.92
N ASN A 61 -26.79 1.31 4.24
CA ASN A 61 -27.24 1.74 2.92
C ASN A 61 -26.76 0.81 1.78
N ILE A 62 -25.85 -0.12 2.06
CA ILE A 62 -25.37 -1.10 1.07
C ILE A 62 -26.48 -2.14 0.82
N LYS A 63 -26.92 -2.23 -0.45
CA LYS A 63 -28.05 -3.09 -0.84
C LYS A 63 -27.74 -4.59 -0.73
N SER A 64 -26.50 -5.00 -0.99
CA SER A 64 -26.08 -6.38 -0.89
C SER A 64 -25.75 -6.73 0.55
N ASP A 65 -26.46 -7.66 1.17
CA ASP A 65 -26.21 -8.09 2.55
C ASP A 65 -24.82 -8.67 2.73
N LEU A 66 -24.32 -9.43 1.75
CA LEU A 66 -22.99 -10.01 1.77
C LEU A 66 -21.91 -8.91 1.74
N THR A 67 -22.01 -7.99 0.77
CA THR A 67 -21.07 -6.86 0.67
C THR A 67 -21.12 -6.00 1.91
N ARG A 68 -22.31 -5.72 2.46
CA ARG A 68 -22.46 -4.98 3.72
C ARG A 68 -21.72 -5.67 4.86
N THR A 69 -21.92 -6.97 5.04
CA THR A 69 -21.24 -7.76 6.08
C THR A 69 -19.72 -7.67 5.91
N HIS A 70 -19.22 -7.88 4.69
CA HIS A 70 -17.78 -7.78 4.41
C HIS A 70 -17.20 -6.40 4.72
N VAL A 71 -17.90 -5.33 4.35
CA VAL A 71 -17.45 -3.95 4.62
C VAL A 71 -17.43 -3.67 6.11
N VAL A 72 -18.48 -4.05 6.85
CA VAL A 72 -18.57 -3.86 8.31
C VAL A 72 -17.46 -4.63 9.04
N ASP A 73 -17.20 -5.87 8.63
CA ASP A 73 -16.16 -6.72 9.22
C ASP A 73 -14.76 -6.17 8.91
N ALA A 74 -14.53 -5.72 7.67
CA ALA A 74 -13.26 -5.11 7.28
C ALA A 74 -13.00 -3.80 8.06
N LEU A 75 -14.02 -2.91 8.16
CA LEU A 75 -13.91 -1.69 8.95
C LEU A 75 -13.64 -1.99 10.42
N SER A 76 -14.33 -2.97 10.99
CA SER A 76 -14.12 -3.40 12.39
C SER A 76 -12.67 -3.84 12.60
N ARG A 77 -12.10 -4.63 11.68
CA ARG A 77 -10.69 -5.07 11.75
C ARG A 77 -9.72 -3.91 11.66
N VAL A 78 -9.93 -3.00 10.72
CA VAL A 78 -9.08 -1.81 10.57
C VAL A 78 -9.13 -0.96 11.85
N ILE A 79 -10.32 -0.69 12.38
CA ILE A 79 -10.50 0.07 13.63
C ILE A 79 -9.78 -0.61 14.80
N GLN A 80 -9.93 -1.93 14.97
CA GLN A 80 -9.22 -2.68 16.02
C GLN A 80 -7.71 -2.60 15.86
N ARG A 81 -7.21 -2.68 14.61
CA ARG A 81 -5.79 -2.57 14.34
C ARG A 81 -5.23 -1.20 14.67
N LEU A 82 -5.92 -0.13 14.26
CA LEU A 82 -5.51 1.25 14.54
C LEU A 82 -5.46 1.56 16.04
N LYS A 83 -6.32 0.95 16.85
CA LYS A 83 -6.32 1.13 18.33
C LYS A 83 -5.04 0.61 19.00
N LEU A 84 -4.25 -0.24 18.36
CA LEU A 84 -2.98 -0.73 18.88
C LEU A 84 -1.88 0.33 18.79
N TYR A 85 -2.10 1.40 18.04
CA TYR A 85 -1.16 2.48 17.86
C TYR A 85 -1.55 3.69 18.70
N LYS A 86 -0.58 4.26 19.42
CA LYS A 86 -0.76 5.55 20.09
C LYS A 86 -0.74 6.70 19.08
N ASN A 87 0.19 6.64 18.13
CA ASN A 87 0.35 7.56 17.01
C ASN A 87 0.69 6.74 15.75
N ALA A 88 0.49 7.34 14.57
CA ALA A 88 1.01 6.75 13.35
C ALA A 88 2.56 6.68 13.38
N PRO A 89 3.19 5.68 12.75
CA PRO A 89 4.64 5.62 12.58
C PRO A 89 5.21 6.87 11.86
N ASP A 90 6.53 7.07 11.94
CA ASP A 90 7.20 8.27 11.41
C ASP A 90 6.96 8.52 9.92
N ASN A 91 6.86 7.45 9.12
CA ASN A 91 6.52 7.55 7.70
C ASN A 91 5.00 7.47 7.43
N GLY A 92 4.18 7.29 8.46
CA GLY A 92 2.76 7.02 8.34
C GLY A 92 2.45 5.52 8.34
N LEU A 93 1.19 5.20 8.09
CA LEU A 93 0.67 3.84 8.12
C LEU A 93 -0.26 3.59 6.93
N VAL A 94 -0.07 2.47 6.24
CA VAL A 94 -1.00 2.01 5.20
C VAL A 94 -1.65 0.71 5.64
N VAL A 95 -2.96 0.64 5.50
CA VAL A 95 -3.73 -0.56 5.82
C VAL A 95 -4.62 -0.91 4.63
N PHE A 96 -4.46 -2.13 4.12
CA PHE A 96 -5.37 -2.75 3.17
C PHE A 96 -6.17 -3.83 3.88
N CYS A 97 -7.48 -3.79 3.76
CA CYS A 97 -8.34 -4.78 4.42
C CYS A 97 -9.59 -5.05 3.60
N GLY A 98 -10.01 -6.29 3.51
CA GLY A 98 -11.25 -6.64 2.85
C GLY A 98 -11.46 -8.14 2.70
N ALA A 99 -12.61 -8.49 2.15
CA ALA A 99 -13.00 -9.86 1.87
C ALA A 99 -12.31 -10.34 0.59
N LEU A 100 -11.48 -11.35 0.72
CA LEU A 100 -10.77 -11.97 -0.40
C LEU A 100 -11.17 -13.46 -0.51
N PRO A 101 -11.17 -14.02 -1.72
CA PRO A 101 -11.37 -15.45 -1.90
C PRO A 101 -10.42 -16.26 -1.02
N ALA A 102 -10.92 -17.35 -0.44
CA ALA A 102 -10.08 -18.30 0.26
C ALA A 102 -9.01 -18.89 -0.68
N GLU A 103 -7.87 -19.31 -0.13
CA GLU A 103 -6.82 -19.95 -0.91
C GLU A 103 -7.35 -21.25 -1.53
N GLY A 104 -7.24 -21.35 -2.87
CA GLY A 104 -7.81 -22.47 -3.65
C GLY A 104 -9.21 -22.19 -4.21
N GLY A 105 -9.77 -21.00 -3.98
CA GLY A 105 -11.12 -20.64 -4.41
C GLY A 105 -12.19 -21.21 -3.48
N GLY A 106 -13.43 -20.75 -3.65
CA GLY A 106 -14.54 -21.20 -2.84
C GLY A 106 -15.87 -20.64 -3.34
N PRO A 107 -17.02 -21.18 -2.85
CA PRO A 107 -18.32 -20.64 -3.18
C PRO A 107 -18.47 -19.20 -2.70
N ILE A 108 -19.50 -18.51 -3.21
CA ILE A 108 -19.88 -17.17 -2.76
C ILE A 108 -20.20 -17.23 -1.27
N GLY A 109 -19.61 -16.30 -0.47
CA GLY A 109 -19.78 -16.26 0.97
C GLY A 109 -18.71 -17.01 1.77
N SER A 110 -17.71 -17.62 1.10
CA SER A 110 -16.55 -18.24 1.74
C SER A 110 -15.32 -17.32 1.78
N GLU A 111 -15.50 -16.06 1.44
CA GLU A 111 -14.45 -15.04 1.48
C GLU A 111 -13.93 -14.85 2.92
N VAL A 112 -12.65 -14.58 3.02
CA VAL A 112 -11.97 -14.35 4.30
C VAL A 112 -11.51 -12.90 4.38
N ILE A 113 -11.80 -12.23 5.50
CA ILE A 113 -11.29 -10.88 5.74
C ILE A 113 -9.79 -10.97 5.98
N LYS A 114 -9.00 -10.42 5.07
CA LYS A 114 -7.54 -10.29 5.20
C LYS A 114 -7.17 -8.84 5.47
N LEU A 115 -6.17 -8.63 6.32
CA LEU A 115 -5.62 -7.32 6.65
C LEU A 115 -4.12 -7.32 6.39
N TYR A 116 -3.67 -6.34 5.65
CA TYR A 116 -2.26 -6.08 5.35
C TYR A 116 -1.90 -4.71 5.90
N GLU A 117 -0.81 -4.66 6.65
CA GLU A 117 -0.31 -3.45 7.25
C GLU A 117 1.08 -3.16 6.70
N ILE A 118 1.31 -1.96 6.26
CA ILE A 118 2.53 -1.53 5.58
C ILE A 118 2.98 -0.19 6.15
N GLU A 119 4.21 -0.15 6.63
CA GLU A 119 4.91 1.10 6.88
C GLU A 119 5.55 1.56 5.55
N PRO A 120 5.16 2.74 5.02
CA PRO A 120 5.65 3.20 3.73
C PRO A 120 7.15 3.54 3.78
N PRO A 121 7.87 3.38 2.65
CA PRO A 121 9.32 3.63 2.60
C PRO A 121 9.70 5.12 2.69
N LYS A 122 8.76 6.00 2.40
CA LYS A 122 8.89 7.46 2.50
C LYS A 122 7.69 8.02 3.25
N GLU A 123 7.84 9.21 3.85
CA GLU A 123 6.75 9.87 4.60
C GLU A 123 5.53 10.11 3.72
N LEU A 124 4.37 9.64 4.18
CA LEU A 124 3.08 9.91 3.55
C LEU A 124 2.70 11.39 3.72
N GLN A 125 2.34 12.03 2.62
CA GLN A 125 1.90 13.42 2.63
C GLN A 125 0.37 13.57 2.63
N THR A 126 -0.35 12.52 2.18
CA THR A 126 -1.79 12.60 1.93
C THR A 126 -2.54 11.51 2.67
N PHE A 127 -3.64 11.90 3.31
CA PHE A 127 -4.63 10.96 3.83
C PHE A 127 -5.50 10.45 2.68
N LEU A 128 -5.70 9.13 2.62
CA LEU A 128 -6.62 8.49 1.68
C LEU A 128 -7.42 7.41 2.40
N TYR A 129 -8.73 7.43 2.21
CA TYR A 129 -9.62 6.33 2.55
C TYR A 129 -10.49 6.01 1.33
N ARG A 130 -10.48 4.77 0.89
CA ARG A 130 -11.35 4.27 -0.19
C ARG A 130 -11.82 2.86 0.08
N CYS A 131 -13.08 2.61 -0.28
CA CYS A 131 -13.66 1.29 -0.44
C CYS A 131 -13.91 1.07 -1.93
N ASP A 132 -13.32 0.01 -2.51
CA ASP A 132 -13.43 -0.26 -3.93
C ASP A 132 -13.40 -1.79 -4.19
N ASP A 133 -13.53 -2.21 -5.45
CA ASP A 133 -13.39 -3.62 -5.85
C ASP A 133 -11.92 -4.08 -5.95
N HIS A 134 -10.98 -3.15 -5.79
CA HIS A 134 -9.53 -3.39 -5.80
C HIS A 134 -8.81 -2.55 -4.74
N PHE A 135 -7.58 -2.92 -4.41
CA PHE A 135 -6.74 -2.11 -3.54
C PHE A 135 -6.02 -1.01 -4.31
N HIS A 136 -6.05 0.22 -3.78
CA HIS A 136 -5.34 1.37 -4.34
C HIS A 136 -3.87 1.34 -3.91
N VAL A 137 -3.05 0.57 -4.61
CA VAL A 137 -1.62 0.36 -4.29
C VAL A 137 -0.67 1.33 -5.00
N ASP A 138 -1.17 2.11 -5.96
CA ASP A 138 -0.35 2.91 -6.88
C ASP A 138 0.51 3.93 -6.15
N LEU A 139 -0.02 4.56 -5.09
CA LEU A 139 0.74 5.52 -4.29
C LEU A 139 2.00 4.89 -3.67
N LEU A 140 1.90 3.66 -3.17
CA LEU A 140 3.07 2.93 -2.66
C LEU A 140 3.99 2.47 -3.78
N LYS A 141 3.45 2.04 -4.93
CA LYS A 141 4.26 1.69 -6.10
C LYS A 141 5.08 2.87 -6.59
N ASP A 142 4.48 4.08 -6.61
CA ASP A 142 5.18 5.31 -6.99
C ASP A 142 6.31 5.65 -6.00
N MET A 143 6.11 5.42 -4.71
CA MET A 143 7.16 5.60 -3.70
C MET A 143 8.34 4.64 -3.86
N LEU A 144 8.12 3.49 -4.50
CA LEU A 144 9.14 2.48 -4.78
C LEU A 144 9.90 2.70 -6.09
N LYS A 145 9.47 3.65 -6.91
CA LYS A 145 10.22 4.03 -8.10
C LYS A 145 11.55 4.61 -7.65
N ASP A 146 12.63 4.01 -8.15
CA ASP A 146 13.98 4.50 -7.89
C ASP A 146 14.17 5.81 -8.66
N ASP A 147 14.34 6.92 -7.92
CA ASP A 147 14.77 8.20 -8.46
C ASP A 147 16.30 8.22 -8.69
N ASN A 148 16.96 7.06 -8.59
CA ASN A 148 18.40 6.95 -8.79
C ASN A 148 18.75 7.15 -10.26
N MET A 149 19.53 8.17 -10.51
CA MET A 149 20.15 8.41 -11.80
C MET A 149 21.55 7.81 -11.80
N ILE A 150 21.82 6.87 -12.73
CA ILE A 150 23.13 6.23 -12.87
C ILE A 150 23.77 6.76 -14.16
N GLY A 151 24.90 7.42 -14.01
CA GLY A 151 25.72 7.84 -15.15
C GLY A 151 26.69 6.72 -15.56
N PHE A 152 26.76 6.45 -16.84
CA PHE A 152 27.76 5.57 -17.46
C PHE A 152 28.71 6.39 -18.31
N LEU A 153 29.99 6.10 -18.22
CA LEU A 153 31.00 6.66 -19.07
C LEU A 153 31.84 5.50 -19.62
N ALA A 154 31.78 5.28 -20.91
CA ALA A 154 32.63 4.34 -21.61
C ALA A 154 33.68 5.12 -22.41
N ILE A 155 34.96 4.81 -22.19
CA ILE A 155 36.09 5.48 -22.87
C ILE A 155 37.03 4.42 -23.41
N ASP A 156 37.39 4.55 -24.67
CA ASP A 156 38.51 3.82 -25.26
C ASP A 156 39.55 4.79 -25.82
N ALA A 157 40.55 4.27 -26.58
CA ALA A 157 41.65 5.07 -27.11
C ALA A 157 41.23 6.06 -28.22
N LYS A 158 40.04 5.91 -28.81
CA LYS A 158 39.55 6.69 -29.94
C LYS A 158 38.22 7.38 -29.70
N ASP A 159 37.38 6.79 -28.87
CA ASP A 159 36.00 7.22 -28.67
C ASP A 159 35.63 7.29 -27.18
N ALA A 160 34.66 8.15 -26.86
CA ALA A 160 34.05 8.22 -25.56
C ALA A 160 32.52 8.37 -25.72
N GLY A 161 31.78 7.55 -24.98
CA GLY A 161 30.33 7.61 -24.91
C GLY A 161 29.86 7.78 -23.46
N TRP A 162 28.79 8.48 -23.25
CA TRP A 162 28.17 8.59 -21.95
C TRP A 162 26.66 8.36 -22.05
N GLY A 163 26.05 7.94 -20.97
CA GLY A 163 24.61 7.75 -20.89
C GLY A 163 24.13 7.89 -19.45
N LEU A 164 22.86 8.23 -19.30
CA LEU A 164 22.14 8.32 -18.02
C LEU A 164 21.05 7.26 -18.00
N LEU A 165 21.03 6.46 -16.95
CA LEU A 165 19.93 5.54 -16.65
C LEU A 165 19.10 6.14 -15.51
N HIS A 166 17.84 6.41 -15.79
CA HIS A 166 16.88 6.88 -14.80
C HIS A 166 15.71 5.87 -14.72
N GLY A 167 15.71 5.05 -13.65
CA GLY A 167 14.82 3.91 -13.56
C GLY A 167 15.08 2.88 -14.65
N ASP A 168 14.14 2.72 -15.59
CA ASP A 168 14.21 1.83 -16.77
C ASP A 168 14.51 2.56 -18.09
N LYS A 169 14.70 3.90 -18.04
CA LYS A 169 14.97 4.72 -19.23
C LYS A 169 16.45 5.01 -19.34
N LEU A 170 17.02 4.66 -20.49
CA LEU A 170 18.38 4.98 -20.87
C LEU A 170 18.38 6.17 -21.84
N GLU A 171 19.09 7.25 -21.47
CA GLU A 171 19.38 8.40 -22.33
C GLU A 171 20.87 8.32 -22.71
N VAL A 172 21.17 8.40 -24.02
CA VAL A 172 22.53 8.30 -24.59
C VAL A 172 22.85 9.56 -25.37
#